data_521b06ac9e878f4c04654dce1f388e3e
#
_entry.id   521b06ac9e878f4c04654dce1f388e3e
#
_cell.length_a   1.000
_cell.length_b   1.000
_cell.length_c   1.000
_cell.angle_alpha   90.00
_cell.angle_beta   90.00
_cell.angle_gamma   90.00
#
_symmetry.space_group_name_H-M   'P 1'
#
loop_
_entity.id
_entity.type
_entity.pdbx_description
1 polymer ?
#
loop_
_entity_poly.entity_id
_entity_poly.type
_entity_poly.pdbx_seq_one_letter_code
_entity_poly.pdbx_strand_id
1 'polypeptide(L)'
;MSGQLSNSVNRTDRDALVQLIQRYLAEEITAFEFDEQLSELGGRTTDATVKWGTGWLWGGYDDCKDHKVVATKQEWDAVQRLLLVLHSNGTVKESTRREWTPRQVVAALGLIAFLCVVWQTGFGNHLILAALPLGIVSMLLHRWQERRDISDSTEKQGRLVPFGSVSEMIGFRRQAHGFWKAKYPARLRGRLIRSHSAEAVLRFQAHVMWLIFSPIVLLIQSLPESHSEWSVTTTQP
;
A
#
# COMPACT_ATOMS: atom_id res chain seq x y z
N MET A 1 -23.47 -7.62 -4.60
CA MET A 1 -23.56 -8.85 -3.78
C MET A 1 -22.28 -8.91 -2.95
N SER A 2 -22.33 -8.44 -1.71
CA SER A 2 -21.20 -8.53 -0.76
C SER A 2 -21.23 -9.94 -0.16
N GLY A 3 -20.41 -10.83 -0.73
CA GLY A 3 -20.18 -12.13 -0.11
C GLY A 3 -19.62 -11.92 1.29
N GLN A 4 -20.36 -12.32 2.32
CA GLN A 4 -19.81 -12.43 3.67
C GLN A 4 -18.62 -13.40 3.62
N LEU A 5 -17.40 -12.85 3.66
CA LEU A 5 -16.20 -13.65 3.87
C LEU A 5 -16.39 -14.37 5.21
N SER A 6 -16.35 -15.69 5.19
CA SER A 6 -16.47 -16.48 6.41
C SER A 6 -15.31 -16.08 7.35
N ASN A 7 -15.65 -15.70 8.57
CA ASN A 7 -14.67 -15.30 9.61
C ASN A 7 -13.92 -16.52 10.18
N SER A 8 -13.90 -17.66 9.46
CA SER A 8 -13.23 -18.88 9.91
C SER A 8 -11.72 -18.78 9.66
N VAL A 9 -10.96 -19.04 10.72
CA VAL A 9 -9.50 -19.14 10.63
C VAL A 9 -9.13 -20.40 9.87
N ASN A 10 -8.50 -20.25 8.71
CA ASN A 10 -7.93 -21.39 7.97
C ASN A 10 -6.44 -21.52 8.29
N ARG A 11 -6.09 -22.43 9.22
CA ARG A 11 -4.70 -22.64 9.63
C ARG A 11 -3.81 -23.08 8.48
N THR A 12 -4.30 -23.93 7.58
CA THR A 12 -3.52 -24.42 6.43
C THR A 12 -3.07 -23.27 5.53
N ASP A 13 -3.97 -22.34 5.19
CA ASP A 13 -3.64 -21.19 4.35
C ASP A 13 -2.73 -20.21 5.09
N ARG A 14 -2.93 -20.02 6.41
CA ARG A 14 -2.03 -19.18 7.23
C ARG A 14 -0.64 -19.73 7.30
N ASP A 15 -0.50 -21.02 7.54
CA ASP A 15 0.80 -21.69 7.61
C ASP A 15 1.49 -21.68 6.24
N ALA A 16 0.75 -21.84 5.14
CA ALA A 16 1.26 -21.68 3.78
C ALA A 16 1.81 -20.27 3.53
N LEU A 17 1.07 -19.22 3.94
CA LEU A 17 1.54 -17.82 3.81
C LEU A 17 2.77 -17.56 4.69
N VAL A 18 2.80 -18.09 5.91
CA VAL A 18 3.97 -17.97 6.80
C VAL A 18 5.20 -18.60 6.15
N GLN A 19 5.10 -19.82 5.62
CA GLN A 19 6.20 -20.50 4.95
C GLN A 19 6.67 -19.72 3.71
N LEU A 20 5.74 -19.23 2.91
CA LEU A 20 6.05 -18.43 1.72
C LEU A 20 6.83 -17.17 2.09
N ILE A 21 6.37 -16.42 3.09
CA ILE A 21 7.07 -15.21 3.59
C ILE A 21 8.46 -15.61 4.11
N GLN A 22 8.59 -16.66 4.89
CA GLN A 22 9.88 -17.10 5.46
C GLN A 22 10.88 -17.47 4.38
N ARG A 23 10.47 -18.22 3.35
CA ARG A 23 11.31 -18.57 2.20
C ARG A 23 11.80 -17.34 1.45
N TYR A 24 10.92 -16.36 1.23
CA TYR A 24 11.31 -15.09 0.61
C TYR A 24 12.30 -14.30 1.49
N LEU A 25 12.03 -14.16 2.79
CA LEU A 25 12.92 -13.49 3.73
C LEU A 25 14.28 -14.21 3.89
N ALA A 26 14.31 -15.53 3.72
CA ALA A 26 15.54 -16.34 3.69
C ALA A 26 16.29 -16.22 2.36
N GLU A 27 15.72 -15.59 1.33
CA GLU A 27 16.23 -15.46 -0.04
C GLU A 27 16.31 -16.81 -0.77
N GLU A 28 15.47 -17.77 -0.41
CA GLU A 28 15.33 -19.06 -1.08
C GLU A 28 14.57 -18.96 -2.40
N ILE A 29 13.70 -17.95 -2.51
CA ILE A 29 12.92 -17.62 -3.70
C ILE A 29 13.13 -16.16 -4.08
N THR A 30 12.93 -15.85 -5.36
CA THR A 30 13.00 -14.51 -5.90
C THR A 30 11.69 -13.74 -5.68
N ALA A 31 11.69 -12.46 -6.02
CA ALA A 31 10.53 -11.61 -5.92
C ALA A 31 9.41 -12.06 -6.88
N PHE A 32 9.72 -12.46 -8.12
CA PHE A 32 8.73 -12.97 -9.07
C PHE A 32 8.14 -14.31 -8.65
N GLU A 33 8.95 -15.22 -8.14
CA GLU A 33 8.48 -16.51 -7.60
C GLU A 33 7.59 -16.29 -6.35
N PHE A 34 7.93 -15.29 -5.53
CA PHE A 34 7.13 -14.90 -4.38
C PHE A 34 5.77 -14.35 -4.82
N ASP A 35 5.74 -13.45 -5.80
CA ASP A 35 4.52 -12.83 -6.33
C ASP A 35 3.57 -13.87 -6.94
N GLU A 36 4.09 -14.79 -7.75
CA GLU A 36 3.29 -15.85 -8.36
C GLU A 36 2.60 -16.72 -7.30
N GLN A 37 3.35 -17.20 -6.29
CA GLN A 37 2.80 -18.02 -5.21
C GLN A 37 1.86 -17.22 -4.30
N LEU A 38 2.13 -15.92 -4.09
CA LEU A 38 1.28 -15.03 -3.32
C LEU A 38 -0.08 -14.83 -3.99
N SER A 39 -0.08 -14.59 -5.31
CA SER A 39 -1.27 -14.43 -6.13
C SER A 39 -2.13 -15.71 -6.15
N GLU A 40 -1.50 -16.87 -6.31
CA GLU A 40 -2.19 -18.17 -6.26
C GLU A 40 -2.88 -18.39 -4.90
N LEU A 41 -2.15 -18.16 -3.80
CA LEU A 41 -2.68 -18.32 -2.46
C LEU A 41 -3.82 -17.33 -2.19
N GLY A 42 -3.66 -16.06 -2.56
CA GLY A 42 -4.68 -15.01 -2.39
C GLY A 42 -5.96 -15.30 -3.18
N GLY A 43 -5.84 -15.91 -4.37
CA GLY A 43 -6.97 -16.27 -5.22
C GLY A 43 -7.81 -17.43 -4.69
N ARG A 44 -7.19 -18.40 -4.00
CA ARG A 44 -7.88 -19.60 -3.50
C ARG A 44 -8.35 -19.52 -2.05
N THR A 45 -7.74 -18.65 -1.24
CA THR A 45 -8.03 -18.59 0.19
C THR A 45 -9.38 -17.98 0.52
N THR A 46 -10.03 -18.50 1.55
CA THR A 46 -11.24 -17.93 2.16
C THR A 46 -10.96 -17.21 3.48
N ASP A 47 -9.73 -17.33 4.03
CA ASP A 47 -9.33 -16.63 5.25
C ASP A 47 -9.10 -15.13 4.96
N ALA A 48 -9.88 -14.28 5.64
CA ALA A 48 -9.83 -12.83 5.45
C ALA A 48 -8.44 -12.24 5.77
N THR A 49 -7.73 -12.79 6.77
CA THR A 49 -6.39 -12.33 7.16
C THR A 49 -5.35 -12.71 6.11
N VAL A 50 -5.43 -13.91 5.54
CA VAL A 50 -4.55 -14.35 4.45
C VAL A 50 -4.79 -13.49 3.22
N LYS A 51 -6.06 -13.29 2.84
CA LYS A 51 -6.43 -12.45 1.70
C LYS A 51 -5.96 -11.00 1.86
N TRP A 52 -6.12 -10.43 3.05
CA TRP A 52 -5.58 -9.10 3.35
C TRP A 52 -4.05 -9.10 3.30
N GLY A 53 -3.39 -10.08 3.92
CA GLY A 53 -1.93 -10.19 3.98
C GLY A 53 -1.29 -10.33 2.59
N THR A 54 -1.89 -11.14 1.70
CA THR A 54 -1.41 -11.29 0.31
C THR A 54 -1.55 -9.98 -0.46
N GLY A 55 -2.67 -9.28 -0.36
CA GLY A 55 -2.86 -7.96 -1.00
C GLY A 55 -1.93 -6.89 -0.45
N TRP A 56 -1.70 -6.87 0.88
CA TRP A 56 -0.80 -5.92 1.51
C TRP A 56 0.68 -6.16 1.10
N LEU A 57 1.12 -7.41 1.05
CA LEU A 57 2.47 -7.78 0.61
C LEU A 57 2.68 -7.43 -0.87
N TRP A 58 1.67 -7.66 -1.71
CA TRP A 58 1.71 -7.31 -3.12
C TRP A 58 1.87 -5.80 -3.35
N GLY A 59 1.17 -4.96 -2.57
CA GLY A 59 1.28 -3.50 -2.67
C GLY A 59 2.65 -2.91 -2.32
N GLY A 60 3.52 -3.65 -1.65
CA GLY A 60 4.90 -3.25 -1.28
C GLY A 60 5.98 -3.78 -2.21
N TYR A 61 5.61 -4.42 -3.32
CA TYR A 61 6.51 -5.16 -4.20
C TYR A 61 6.77 -4.40 -5.52
N ASP A 62 8.00 -4.50 -6.08
CA ASP A 62 8.37 -3.95 -7.40
C ASP A 62 8.27 -5.05 -8.47
N ASP A 63 7.24 -4.98 -9.30
CA ASP A 63 6.92 -5.94 -10.36
C ASP A 63 7.75 -5.78 -11.65
N CYS A 64 8.59 -4.75 -11.73
CA CYS A 64 9.32 -4.43 -12.94
C CYS A 64 10.67 -5.17 -13.08
N LYS A 65 11.21 -5.69 -11.98
CA LYS A 65 12.52 -6.32 -11.96
C LYS A 65 12.59 -7.42 -10.93
N ASP A 66 12.99 -8.63 -11.36
CA ASP A 66 13.24 -9.72 -10.42
C ASP A 66 14.42 -9.40 -9.49
N HIS A 67 14.25 -9.62 -8.21
CA HIS A 67 15.25 -9.31 -7.19
C HIS A 67 15.09 -10.23 -5.96
N LYS A 68 16.13 -10.31 -5.16
CA LYS A 68 16.05 -10.85 -3.81
C LYS A 68 15.44 -9.82 -2.86
N VAL A 69 15.10 -10.25 -1.65
CA VAL A 69 14.48 -9.39 -0.64
C VAL A 69 15.20 -8.04 -0.51
N VAL A 70 14.44 -6.98 -0.64
CA VAL A 70 14.84 -5.60 -0.35
C VAL A 70 13.79 -5.03 0.58
N ALA A 71 14.19 -4.68 1.77
CA ALA A 71 13.27 -4.13 2.76
C ALA A 71 13.99 -3.15 3.67
N THR A 72 13.34 -2.06 4.00
CA THR A 72 13.73 -1.16 5.08
C THR A 72 13.47 -1.83 6.44
N LYS A 73 14.05 -1.27 7.50
CA LYS A 73 13.75 -1.75 8.84
C LYS A 73 12.25 -1.65 9.20
N GLN A 74 11.57 -0.63 8.70
CA GLN A 74 10.12 -0.43 8.96
C GLN A 74 9.28 -1.51 8.27
N GLU A 75 9.56 -1.80 7.00
CA GLU A 75 8.89 -2.87 6.24
C GLU A 75 9.16 -4.24 6.85
N TRP A 76 10.42 -4.52 7.23
CA TRP A 76 10.75 -5.74 7.96
C TRP A 76 9.92 -5.90 9.23
N ASP A 77 9.84 -4.84 10.04
CA ASP A 77 9.08 -4.83 11.28
C ASP A 77 7.56 -5.01 11.02
N ALA A 78 7.05 -4.49 9.90
CA ALA A 78 5.66 -4.68 9.48
C ALA A 78 5.38 -6.15 9.07
N VAL A 79 6.27 -6.76 8.28
CA VAL A 79 6.18 -8.19 7.93
C VAL A 79 6.23 -9.07 9.18
N GLN A 80 7.08 -8.74 10.16
CA GLN A 80 7.13 -9.49 11.43
C GLN A 80 5.82 -9.36 12.24
N ARG A 81 5.12 -8.22 12.15
CA ARG A 81 3.79 -8.07 12.77
C ARG A 81 2.72 -8.87 12.03
N LEU A 82 2.78 -8.91 10.70
CA LEU A 82 1.91 -9.79 9.91
C LEU A 82 2.11 -11.26 10.31
N LEU A 83 3.37 -11.72 10.40
CA LEU A 83 3.68 -13.08 10.87
C LEU A 83 3.11 -13.35 12.27
N LEU A 84 3.16 -12.38 13.19
CA LEU A 84 2.55 -12.51 14.52
C LEU A 84 1.03 -12.75 14.43
N VAL A 85 0.33 -12.02 13.57
CA VAL A 85 -1.13 -12.20 13.37
C VAL A 85 -1.43 -13.56 12.75
N LEU A 86 -0.66 -13.99 11.74
CA LEU A 86 -0.82 -15.29 11.10
C LEU A 86 -0.60 -16.46 12.07
N HIS A 87 0.34 -16.35 13.01
CA HIS A 87 0.56 -17.33 14.07
C HIS A 87 -0.52 -17.32 15.17
N SER A 88 -1.30 -16.25 15.26
CA SER A 88 -2.41 -16.13 16.21
C SER A 88 -3.74 -16.54 15.56
N ASN A 89 -4.82 -16.49 16.35
CA ASN A 89 -6.20 -16.62 15.85
C ASN A 89 -6.83 -15.25 15.55
N GLY A 90 -5.99 -14.20 15.40
CA GLY A 90 -6.46 -12.86 15.04
C GLY A 90 -6.99 -12.80 13.62
N THR A 91 -8.04 -12.01 13.43
CA THR A 91 -8.57 -11.68 12.11
C THR A 91 -8.39 -10.20 11.85
N VAL A 92 -7.72 -9.87 10.74
CA VAL A 92 -7.57 -8.48 10.31
C VAL A 92 -8.89 -8.01 9.73
N LYS A 93 -9.38 -6.90 10.25
CA LYS A 93 -10.54 -6.17 9.71
C LYS A 93 -10.05 -4.87 9.12
N GLU A 94 -10.46 -4.63 7.88
CA GLU A 94 -10.25 -3.38 7.19
C GLU A 94 -11.56 -2.59 7.21
N SER A 95 -11.49 -1.35 7.66
CA SER A 95 -12.57 -0.39 7.60
C SER A 95 -12.15 0.75 6.69
N THR A 96 -12.85 0.93 5.58
CA THR A 96 -12.58 2.01 4.64
C THR A 96 -13.54 3.17 4.90
N ARG A 97 -12.97 4.32 5.26
CA ARG A 97 -13.71 5.57 5.43
C ARG A 97 -13.42 6.49 4.26
N ARG A 98 -14.47 7.08 3.68
CA ARG A 98 -14.35 8.10 2.64
C ARG A 98 -14.44 9.48 3.26
N GLU A 99 -13.45 10.33 2.98
CA GLU A 99 -13.39 11.69 3.50
C GLU A 99 -13.34 12.70 2.36
N TRP A 100 -14.03 13.83 2.59
CA TRP A 100 -13.99 14.97 1.70
C TRP A 100 -13.11 16.05 2.31
N THR A 101 -12.16 16.55 1.55
CA THR A 101 -11.26 17.61 1.97
C THR A 101 -11.36 18.79 1.00
N PRO A 102 -10.98 20.01 1.38
CA PRO A 102 -10.96 21.16 0.46
C PRO A 102 -10.14 20.94 -0.81
N ARG A 103 -9.22 19.98 -0.78
CA ARG A 103 -8.38 19.62 -1.92
C ARG A 103 -9.21 19.11 -3.10
N GLN A 104 -10.23 18.29 -2.87
CA GLN A 104 -11.11 17.79 -3.91
C GLN A 104 -11.85 18.93 -4.61
N VAL A 105 -12.23 19.96 -3.86
CA VAL A 105 -12.86 21.16 -4.44
C VAL A 105 -11.88 21.88 -5.36
N VAL A 106 -10.64 22.10 -4.94
CA VAL A 106 -9.61 22.75 -5.77
C VAL A 106 -9.31 21.93 -7.03
N ALA A 107 -9.20 20.60 -6.90
CA ALA A 107 -8.99 19.70 -8.02
C ALA A 107 -10.17 19.73 -9.00
N ALA A 108 -11.41 19.72 -8.50
CA ALA A 108 -12.62 19.82 -9.32
C ALA A 108 -12.69 21.15 -10.07
N LEU A 109 -12.37 22.27 -9.41
CA LEU A 109 -12.33 23.59 -10.06
C LEU A 109 -11.27 23.63 -11.17
N GLY A 110 -10.08 23.07 -10.95
CA GLY A 110 -9.05 22.92 -11.97
C GLY A 110 -9.52 22.12 -13.18
N LEU A 111 -10.20 20.99 -12.93
CA LEU A 111 -10.77 20.16 -13.98
C LEU A 111 -11.86 20.91 -14.78
N ILE A 112 -12.75 21.62 -14.09
CA ILE A 112 -13.80 22.44 -14.74
C ILE A 112 -13.16 23.50 -15.62
N ALA A 113 -12.14 24.21 -15.12
CA ALA A 113 -11.42 25.21 -15.91
C ALA A 113 -10.81 24.60 -17.18
N PHE A 114 -10.20 23.43 -17.08
CA PHE A 114 -9.68 22.70 -18.25
C PHE A 114 -10.79 22.35 -19.26
N LEU A 115 -11.91 21.81 -18.79
CA LEU A 115 -13.06 21.49 -19.64
C LEU A 115 -13.65 22.71 -20.33
N CYS A 116 -13.68 23.88 -19.66
CA CYS A 116 -14.09 25.15 -20.28
C CYS A 116 -13.12 25.55 -21.42
N VAL A 117 -11.80 25.36 -21.24
CA VAL A 117 -10.83 25.63 -22.31
C VAL A 117 -11.09 24.67 -23.48
N VAL A 118 -11.25 23.38 -23.24
CA VAL A 118 -11.57 22.39 -24.29
C VAL A 118 -12.83 22.77 -25.05
N TRP A 119 -13.88 23.20 -24.32
CA TRP A 119 -15.15 23.62 -24.92
C TRP A 119 -15.01 24.84 -25.82
N GLN A 120 -14.19 25.81 -25.43
CA GLN A 120 -14.01 27.06 -26.18
C GLN A 120 -13.09 26.92 -27.39
N THR A 121 -12.03 26.10 -27.26
CA THR A 121 -10.95 26.05 -28.26
C THR A 121 -10.95 24.74 -29.08
N GLY A 122 -11.77 23.75 -28.69
CA GLY A 122 -11.77 22.41 -29.28
C GLY A 122 -10.52 21.59 -28.93
N PHE A 123 -10.42 20.40 -29.54
CA PHE A 123 -9.28 19.52 -29.34
C PHE A 123 -8.09 19.91 -30.22
N GLY A 124 -6.90 20.08 -29.61
CA GLY A 124 -5.68 20.42 -30.35
C GLY A 124 -4.43 20.44 -29.44
N ASN A 125 -3.27 20.68 -30.05
CA ASN A 125 -1.98 20.67 -29.33
C ASN A 125 -1.87 21.75 -28.22
N HIS A 126 -2.67 22.81 -28.30
CA HIS A 126 -2.72 23.84 -27.27
C HIS A 126 -3.21 23.31 -25.91
N LEU A 127 -3.93 22.19 -25.89
CA LEU A 127 -4.39 21.57 -24.63
C LEU A 127 -3.21 21.03 -23.81
N ILE A 128 -2.10 20.66 -24.45
CA ILE A 128 -0.87 20.27 -23.73
C ILE A 128 -0.34 21.47 -22.93
N LEU A 129 -0.33 22.66 -23.54
CA LEU A 129 0.10 23.89 -22.85
C LEU A 129 -0.87 24.28 -21.75
N ALA A 130 -2.18 24.08 -21.94
CA ALA A 130 -3.19 24.32 -20.92
C ALA A 130 -3.11 23.32 -19.76
N ALA A 131 -2.67 22.08 -20.02
CA ALA A 131 -2.50 21.04 -18.99
C ALA A 131 -1.31 21.31 -18.06
N LEU A 132 -0.22 21.97 -18.53
CA LEU A 132 0.99 22.20 -17.74
C LEU A 132 0.73 22.94 -16.41
N PRO A 133 0.07 24.12 -16.38
CA PRO A 133 -0.21 24.80 -15.12
C PRO A 133 -1.10 23.98 -14.18
N LEU A 134 -2.04 23.22 -14.73
CA LEU A 134 -2.90 22.33 -13.96
C LEU A 134 -2.11 21.17 -13.35
N GLY A 135 -1.12 20.66 -14.07
CA GLY A 135 -0.19 19.65 -13.56
C GLY A 135 0.64 20.16 -12.38
N ILE A 136 1.07 21.42 -12.43
CA ILE A 136 1.76 22.07 -11.30
C ILE A 136 0.83 22.17 -10.09
N VAL A 137 -0.42 22.62 -10.28
CA VAL A 137 -1.42 22.70 -9.21
C VAL A 137 -1.66 21.31 -8.62
N SER A 138 -1.90 20.31 -9.46
CA SER A 138 -2.12 18.92 -9.03
C SER A 138 -0.92 18.37 -8.22
N MET A 139 0.31 18.67 -8.64
CA MET A 139 1.52 18.26 -7.94
C MET A 139 1.67 18.97 -6.58
N LEU A 140 1.31 20.25 -6.50
CA LEU A 140 1.29 21.00 -5.23
C LEU A 140 0.24 20.43 -4.26
N LEU A 141 -0.96 20.09 -4.76
CA LEU A 141 -2.00 19.44 -3.98
C LEU A 141 -1.53 18.08 -3.42
N HIS A 142 -0.83 17.29 -4.24
CA HIS A 142 -0.26 16.01 -3.80
C HIS A 142 0.79 16.19 -2.71
N ARG A 143 1.75 17.10 -2.89
CA ARG A 143 2.77 17.42 -1.88
C ARG A 143 2.19 17.97 -0.59
N TRP A 144 1.12 18.74 -0.69
CA TRP A 144 0.43 19.27 0.50
C TRP A 144 -0.23 18.15 1.31
N GLN A 145 -0.80 17.17 0.62
CA GLN A 145 -1.34 15.98 1.24
C GLN A 145 -0.24 15.14 1.93
N GLU A 146 0.84 14.82 1.22
CA GLU A 146 1.96 14.06 1.80
C GLU A 146 2.46 14.71 3.10
N ARG A 147 2.57 16.04 3.13
CA ARG A 147 2.99 16.77 4.34
C ARG A 147 1.98 16.65 5.48
N ARG A 148 0.68 16.61 5.19
CA ARG A 148 -0.37 16.40 6.19
C ARG A 148 -0.37 14.97 6.71
N ASP A 149 -0.25 13.99 5.82
CA ASP A 149 -0.23 12.58 6.16
C ASP A 149 1.00 12.23 7.04
N ILE A 150 2.13 12.89 6.80
CA ILE A 150 3.32 12.78 7.67
C ILE A 150 3.09 13.44 9.04
N SER A 151 2.32 14.54 9.10
CA SER A 151 2.02 15.28 10.32
C SER A 151 0.97 14.62 11.22
N ASP A 152 -0.02 13.97 10.61
CA ASP A 152 -1.12 13.33 11.32
C ASP A 152 -0.89 11.81 11.44
N SER A 153 -1.19 11.25 12.59
CA SER A 153 -1.38 9.84 12.98
C SER A 153 -1.02 8.70 11.98
N THR A 154 -0.96 8.93 10.68
CA THR A 154 -0.68 7.94 9.63
C THR A 154 0.71 7.34 9.78
N GLU A 155 1.71 8.13 10.21
CA GLU A 155 3.04 7.60 10.54
C GLU A 155 2.98 6.67 11.76
N LYS A 156 2.11 6.96 12.73
CA LYS A 156 1.90 6.10 13.92
C LYS A 156 1.13 4.84 13.56
N GLN A 157 0.10 4.93 12.70
CA GLN A 157 -0.66 3.78 12.21
C GLN A 157 0.19 2.92 11.28
N GLY A 158 0.93 3.49 10.34
CA GLY A 158 1.85 2.74 9.47
C GLY A 158 2.92 1.97 10.22
N ARG A 159 3.37 2.48 11.38
CA ARG A 159 4.31 1.79 12.27
C ARG A 159 3.70 0.60 13.01
N LEU A 160 2.39 0.50 13.11
CA LEU A 160 1.69 -0.55 13.86
C LEU A 160 0.91 -1.52 12.98
N VAL A 161 0.80 -1.29 11.68
CA VAL A 161 0.08 -2.19 10.74
C VAL A 161 0.46 -3.64 10.99
N PRO A 162 -0.53 -4.55 11.13
CA PRO A 162 -1.97 -4.38 11.01
C PRO A 162 -2.71 -4.01 12.31
N PHE A 163 -2.01 -3.74 13.40
CA PHE A 163 -2.61 -3.43 14.70
C PHE A 163 -3.04 -1.96 14.79
N GLY A 164 -4.20 -1.70 15.39
CA GLY A 164 -4.70 -0.35 15.66
C GLY A 164 -4.00 0.31 16.87
N SER A 165 -3.41 -0.48 17.78
CA SER A 165 -2.73 0.03 18.97
C SER A 165 -1.60 -0.88 19.46
N VAL A 166 -0.68 -0.30 20.25
CA VAL A 166 0.41 -1.06 20.92
C VAL A 166 -0.15 -2.08 21.92
N SER A 167 -1.20 -1.73 22.64
CA SER A 167 -1.84 -2.63 23.62
C SER A 167 -2.41 -3.87 22.95
N GLU A 168 -3.04 -3.70 21.79
CA GLU A 168 -3.56 -4.78 20.97
C GLU A 168 -2.41 -5.71 20.53
N MET A 169 -1.35 -5.17 19.96
CA MET A 169 -0.17 -5.94 19.55
C MET A 169 0.45 -6.74 20.71
N ILE A 170 0.54 -6.15 21.90
CA ILE A 170 1.04 -6.84 23.11
C ILE A 170 0.09 -7.99 23.50
N GLY A 171 -1.22 -7.78 23.41
CA GLY A 171 -2.22 -8.82 23.66
C GLY A 171 -2.04 -10.04 22.77
N PHE A 172 -1.91 -9.82 21.47
CA PHE A 172 -1.64 -10.91 20.49
C PHE A 172 -0.29 -11.59 20.70
N ARG A 173 0.74 -10.84 21.06
CA ARG A 173 2.06 -11.41 21.37
C ARG A 173 2.02 -12.35 22.57
N ARG A 174 1.20 -12.07 23.58
CA ARG A 174 1.00 -12.96 24.74
C ARG A 174 0.27 -14.24 24.37
N GLN A 175 -0.61 -14.21 23.35
CA GLN A 175 -1.32 -15.40 22.86
C GLN A 175 -0.45 -16.27 21.96
N ALA A 176 0.43 -15.68 21.18
CA ALA A 176 1.34 -16.40 20.27
C ALA A 176 2.65 -16.78 20.98
N HIS A 177 2.59 -17.73 21.93
CA HIS A 177 3.73 -18.12 22.79
C HIS A 177 4.96 -18.63 22.03
N GLY A 178 4.80 -19.18 20.83
CA GLY A 178 5.89 -19.69 19.99
C GLY A 178 6.46 -18.68 18.99
N PHE A 179 5.91 -17.48 18.89
CA PHE A 179 6.38 -16.51 17.91
C PHE A 179 7.55 -15.69 18.44
N TRP A 180 8.67 -15.69 17.70
CA TRP A 180 9.84 -14.84 17.96
C TRP A 180 10.07 -13.89 16.78
N LYS A 181 10.05 -12.60 17.06
CA LYS A 181 10.36 -11.57 16.07
C LYS A 181 11.80 -11.72 15.60
N ALA A 182 11.99 -11.95 14.30
CA ALA A 182 13.32 -12.00 13.72
C ALA A 182 13.98 -10.61 13.71
N LYS A 183 15.27 -10.58 14.06
CA LYS A 183 16.06 -9.34 14.02
C LYS A 183 16.28 -8.92 12.57
N TYR A 184 16.23 -7.60 12.30
CA TYR A 184 16.54 -7.06 10.98
C TYR A 184 17.96 -7.43 10.54
N PRO A 185 18.15 -8.15 9.41
CA PRO A 185 19.44 -8.63 8.98
C PRO A 185 20.34 -7.48 8.50
N ALA A 186 21.61 -7.52 8.88
CA ALA A 186 22.58 -6.50 8.44
C ALA A 186 22.77 -6.50 6.90
N ARG A 187 22.59 -7.66 6.24
CA ARG A 187 22.72 -7.81 4.78
C ARG A 187 21.70 -7.00 3.97
N LEU A 188 20.58 -6.59 4.57
CA LEU A 188 19.56 -5.78 3.91
C LEU A 188 19.80 -4.27 4.00
N ARG A 189 20.75 -3.84 4.84
CA ARG A 189 21.03 -2.42 5.00
C ARG A 189 21.60 -1.82 3.73
N GLY A 190 20.92 -0.81 3.22
CA GLY A 190 21.37 -0.09 2.02
C GLY A 190 21.23 -0.87 0.71
N ARG A 191 20.56 -2.04 0.74
CA ARG A 191 20.24 -2.76 -0.48
C ARG A 191 19.21 -1.97 -1.27
N LEU A 192 19.44 -1.83 -2.57
CA LEU A 192 18.57 -1.12 -3.50
C LEU A 192 18.20 -2.04 -4.66
N ILE A 193 16.96 -1.95 -5.13
CA ILE A 193 16.49 -2.66 -6.33
C ILE A 193 17.11 -2.03 -7.57
N ARG A 194 17.21 -0.70 -7.57
CA ARG A 194 17.73 0.10 -8.70
C ARG A 194 18.83 1.05 -8.23
N SER A 195 19.70 1.43 -9.16
CA SER A 195 20.68 2.49 -8.89
C SER A 195 19.99 3.84 -8.69
N HIS A 196 20.62 4.73 -7.92
CA HIS A 196 20.08 6.08 -7.67
C HIS A 196 19.81 6.86 -8.98
N SER A 197 20.68 6.67 -10.01
CA SER A 197 20.48 7.28 -11.34
C SER A 197 19.24 6.75 -12.05
N ALA A 198 19.01 5.44 -12.04
CA ALA A 198 17.81 4.84 -12.65
C ALA A 198 16.55 5.31 -11.94
N GLU A 199 16.58 5.41 -10.62
CA GLU A 199 15.45 5.93 -9.84
C GLU A 199 15.18 7.42 -10.11
N ALA A 200 16.22 8.22 -10.31
CA ALA A 200 16.07 9.62 -10.69
C ALA A 200 15.43 9.79 -12.07
N VAL A 201 15.82 8.96 -13.05
CA VAL A 201 15.20 8.94 -14.39
C VAL A 201 13.74 8.55 -14.32
N LEU A 202 13.40 7.49 -13.57
CA LEU A 202 12.01 7.06 -13.41
C LEU A 202 11.16 8.13 -12.73
N ARG A 203 11.69 8.78 -11.69
CA ARG A 203 10.99 9.91 -11.04
C ARG A 203 10.78 11.07 -12.01
N PHE A 204 11.77 11.40 -12.82
CA PHE A 204 11.63 12.45 -13.84
C PHE A 204 10.54 12.08 -14.86
N GLN A 205 10.56 10.84 -15.39
CA GLN A 205 9.52 10.36 -16.30
C GLN A 205 8.13 10.41 -15.65
N ALA A 206 8.00 9.97 -14.41
CA ALA A 206 6.74 10.04 -13.68
C ALA A 206 6.22 11.49 -13.55
N HIS A 207 7.10 12.46 -13.28
CA HIS A 207 6.71 13.88 -13.22
C HIS A 207 6.27 14.41 -14.59
N VAL A 208 6.95 14.05 -15.69
CA VAL A 208 6.56 14.44 -17.03
C VAL A 208 5.19 13.85 -17.40
N MET A 209 5.00 12.57 -17.13
CA MET A 209 3.70 11.92 -17.35
C MET A 209 2.59 12.55 -16.50
N TRP A 210 2.88 12.89 -15.24
CA TRP A 210 1.94 13.59 -14.37
C TRP A 210 1.50 14.95 -14.96
N LEU A 211 2.44 15.72 -15.52
CA LEU A 211 2.12 17.01 -16.16
C LEU A 211 1.25 16.84 -17.40
N ILE A 212 1.55 15.85 -18.26
CA ILE A 212 0.80 15.60 -19.50
C ILE A 212 -0.62 15.10 -19.19
N PHE A 213 -0.73 14.15 -18.23
CA PHE A 213 -2.00 13.56 -17.84
C PHE A 213 -2.69 14.27 -16.69
N SER A 214 -2.31 15.54 -16.42
CA SER A 214 -2.85 16.31 -15.30
C SER A 214 -4.38 16.41 -15.28
N PRO A 215 -5.14 16.49 -16.39
CA PRO A 215 -6.60 16.48 -16.33
C PRO A 215 -7.15 15.18 -15.73
N ILE A 216 -6.55 14.02 -16.06
CA ILE A 216 -6.93 12.73 -15.50
C ILE A 216 -6.56 12.65 -14.01
N VAL A 217 -5.38 13.17 -13.66
CA VAL A 217 -4.95 13.23 -12.25
C VAL A 217 -5.87 14.11 -11.43
N LEU A 218 -6.28 15.27 -11.94
CA LEU A 218 -7.25 16.17 -11.28
C LEU A 218 -8.63 15.49 -11.13
N LEU A 219 -9.07 14.71 -12.13
CA LEU A 219 -10.28 13.93 -12.02
C LEU A 219 -10.19 12.93 -10.84
N ILE A 220 -9.10 12.18 -10.73
CA ILE A 220 -8.88 11.26 -9.63
C ILE A 220 -8.80 12.00 -8.29
N GLN A 221 -8.07 13.12 -8.25
CA GLN A 221 -7.94 13.97 -7.05
C GLN A 221 -9.25 14.67 -6.64
N SER A 222 -10.22 14.78 -7.52
CA SER A 222 -11.55 15.33 -7.20
C SER A 222 -12.49 14.31 -6.56
N LEU A 223 -12.12 13.03 -6.53
CA LEU A 223 -12.87 11.98 -5.85
C LEU A 223 -12.58 11.95 -4.34
N PRO A 224 -13.54 11.48 -3.51
CA PRO A 224 -13.31 11.36 -2.08
C PRO A 224 -12.17 10.40 -1.77
N GLU A 225 -11.30 10.79 -0.85
CA GLU A 225 -10.20 9.96 -0.39
C GLU A 225 -10.71 8.80 0.45
N SER A 226 -10.16 7.62 0.19
CA SER A 226 -10.44 6.43 0.98
C SER A 226 -9.29 6.21 1.96
N HIS A 227 -9.58 6.32 3.25
CA HIS A 227 -8.64 5.97 4.31
C HIS A 227 -8.98 4.57 4.82
N SER A 228 -8.02 3.66 4.74
CA SER A 228 -8.15 2.32 5.29
C SER A 228 -7.58 2.29 6.71
N GLU A 229 -8.43 1.96 7.67
CA GLU A 229 -8.04 1.68 9.04
C GLU A 229 -8.04 0.17 9.25
N TRP A 230 -6.98 -0.34 9.88
CA TRP A 230 -6.86 -1.77 10.19
C TRP A 230 -6.93 -2.00 11.68
N SER A 231 -7.61 -3.07 12.05
CA SER A 231 -7.65 -3.57 13.42
C SER A 231 -7.62 -5.09 13.42
N VAL A 232 -7.04 -5.67 14.45
CA VAL A 232 -7.00 -7.13 14.61
C VAL A 232 -7.96 -7.53 15.70
N THR A 233 -8.95 -8.35 15.37
CA THR A 233 -9.91 -8.86 16.36
C THR A 233 -9.64 -10.34 16.61
N THR A 234 -9.78 -10.77 17.85
CA THR A 234 -9.71 -12.20 18.18
C THR A 234 -11.00 -12.87 17.73
N THR A 235 -10.90 -13.85 16.86
CA THR A 235 -12.03 -14.74 16.57
C THR A 235 -12.17 -15.65 17.79
N GLN A 236 -13.24 -15.49 18.58
CA GLN A 236 -13.58 -16.49 19.59
C GLN A 236 -13.98 -17.78 18.87
N PRO A 237 -13.54 -18.94 19.34
CA PRO A 237 -13.90 -20.24 18.76
C PRO A 237 -15.39 -20.53 18.84
#